data_4274679782d73d706edc890c6ac3244d
#
_entry.id   4274679782d73d706edc890c6ac3244d
#
_cell.length_a   1.000
_cell.length_b   1.000
_cell.length_c   1.000
_cell.angle_alpha   90.00
_cell.angle_beta   90.00
_cell.angle_gamma   90.00
#
_symmetry.space_group_name_H-M   'P 1'
#
loop_
_entity.id
_entity.type
_entity.pdbx_description
1 polymer ?
#
loop_
_entity_poly.entity_id
_entity_poly.type
_entity_poly.pdbx_seq_one_letter_code
_entity_poly.pdbx_strand_id
1 'polypeptide(L)'
;MSSFTISQNKGILPCPSCGEMIYSDAEVCRFCSAPIDRETAARGAELQKRVNDACNEAKWVRNAAGVMWFFLLLRMLFFPAAGWGYIGLFFAIPVWLIIWKVRYSSLETGDPDYKTAKRDWLVALIIWLPAVGLSVISFFW
;
A
#
# COMPACT_ATOMS: atom_id res chain seq x y z
N MET A 1 1.69 -7.97 -43.78
CA MET A 1 1.55 -7.04 -42.64
C MET A 1 1.31 -7.89 -41.40
N SER A 2 2.35 -8.15 -40.63
CA SER A 2 2.28 -9.02 -39.45
C SER A 2 1.74 -8.21 -38.28
N SER A 3 0.51 -8.50 -37.85
CA SER A 3 -0.09 -7.91 -36.66
C SER A 3 0.69 -8.37 -35.43
N PHE A 4 1.48 -7.48 -34.87
CA PHE A 4 2.16 -7.70 -33.59
C PHE A 4 1.10 -7.62 -32.49
N THR A 5 0.53 -8.74 -32.15
CA THR A 5 -0.38 -8.85 -30.98
C THR A 5 0.50 -8.74 -29.74
N ILE A 6 0.48 -7.59 -29.08
CA ILE A 6 1.12 -7.40 -27.77
C ILE A 6 0.46 -8.41 -26.83
N SER A 7 1.22 -9.45 -26.49
CA SER A 7 0.82 -10.50 -25.57
C SER A 7 0.41 -9.86 -24.24
N GLN A 8 -0.82 -10.16 -23.85
CA GLN A 8 -1.40 -9.80 -22.54
C GLN A 8 -0.38 -10.06 -21.44
N ASN A 9 -0.33 -9.11 -20.50
CA ASN A 9 0.52 -9.11 -19.33
C ASN A 9 0.44 -10.47 -18.59
N LYS A 10 1.34 -11.41 -18.94
CA LYS A 10 1.41 -12.72 -18.32
C LYS A 10 1.88 -12.53 -16.88
N GLY A 11 0.96 -12.68 -15.94
CA GLY A 11 1.30 -12.67 -14.52
C GLY A 11 2.33 -13.76 -14.21
N ILE A 12 3.26 -13.47 -13.31
CA ILE A 12 4.22 -14.44 -12.78
C ILE A 12 3.76 -14.82 -11.38
N LEU A 13 3.69 -16.11 -11.08
CA LEU A 13 3.19 -16.66 -9.83
C LEU A 13 4.20 -17.63 -9.24
N PRO A 14 4.35 -17.72 -7.92
CA PRO A 14 5.12 -18.79 -7.29
C PRO A 14 4.37 -20.13 -7.42
N CYS A 15 5.06 -21.16 -7.81
CA CYS A 15 4.53 -22.52 -7.83
C CYS A 15 4.16 -22.97 -6.41
N PRO A 16 2.94 -23.49 -6.15
CA PRO A 16 2.53 -23.92 -4.82
C PRO A 16 3.33 -25.13 -4.30
N SER A 17 3.98 -25.90 -5.19
CA SER A 17 4.72 -27.10 -4.81
C SER A 17 6.21 -26.89 -4.58
N CYS A 18 6.87 -25.99 -5.38
CA CYS A 18 8.33 -25.79 -5.27
C CYS A 18 8.73 -24.32 -5.00
N GLY A 19 7.78 -23.38 -5.03
CA GLY A 19 8.04 -21.95 -4.80
C GLY A 19 8.67 -21.18 -5.96
N GLU A 20 9.06 -21.89 -7.06
CA GLU A 20 9.67 -21.26 -8.22
C GLU A 20 8.67 -20.43 -9.02
N MET A 21 9.15 -19.35 -9.64
CA MET A 21 8.32 -18.44 -10.41
C MET A 21 7.93 -19.04 -11.76
N ILE A 22 6.62 -19.13 -11.99
CA ILE A 22 6.01 -19.68 -13.20
C ILE A 22 5.04 -18.68 -13.82
N TYR A 23 4.76 -18.84 -15.10
CA TYR A 23 3.74 -18.03 -15.76
C TYR A 23 2.33 -18.47 -15.31
N SER A 24 1.43 -17.50 -15.17
CA SER A 24 0.04 -17.75 -14.73
C SER A 24 -0.79 -18.62 -15.70
N ASP A 25 -0.34 -18.76 -16.95
CA ASP A 25 -0.94 -19.59 -17.99
C ASP A 25 -0.32 -20.99 -18.07
N ALA A 26 0.67 -21.33 -17.23
CA ALA A 26 1.27 -22.64 -17.24
C ALA A 26 0.33 -23.69 -16.63
N GLU A 27 0.15 -24.82 -17.32
CA GLU A 27 -0.65 -25.95 -16.84
C GLU A 27 0.17 -26.91 -15.96
N VAL A 28 1.48 -26.88 -16.14
CA VAL A 28 2.45 -27.72 -15.41
C VAL A 28 3.67 -26.87 -15.06
N CYS A 29 4.17 -27.03 -13.85
CA CYS A 29 5.40 -26.36 -13.43
C CYS A 29 6.60 -26.97 -14.17
N ARG A 30 7.40 -26.12 -14.84
CA ARG A 30 8.61 -26.57 -15.55
C ARG A 30 9.73 -27.05 -14.64
N PHE A 31 9.70 -26.73 -13.35
CA PHE A 31 10.76 -27.07 -12.38
C PHE A 31 10.44 -28.33 -11.60
N CYS A 32 9.19 -28.54 -11.16
CA CYS A 32 8.81 -29.70 -10.35
C CYS A 32 7.80 -30.62 -11.04
N SER A 33 7.37 -30.29 -12.27
CA SER A 33 6.37 -31.03 -13.05
C SER A 33 5.01 -31.22 -12.34
N ALA A 34 4.74 -30.47 -11.29
CA ALA A 34 3.45 -30.50 -10.61
C ALA A 34 2.37 -29.85 -11.48
N PRO A 35 1.17 -30.44 -11.58
CA PRO A 35 0.04 -29.80 -12.26
C PRO A 35 -0.37 -28.52 -11.51
N ILE A 36 -0.65 -27.47 -12.27
CA ILE A 36 -1.07 -26.18 -11.73
C ILE A 36 -2.56 -26.03 -11.99
N ASP A 37 -3.33 -26.01 -10.92
CA ASP A 37 -4.74 -25.70 -11.01
C ASP A 37 -4.93 -24.19 -11.27
N ARG A 38 -5.66 -23.86 -12.33
CA ARG A 38 -5.93 -22.48 -12.76
C ARG A 38 -6.65 -21.66 -11.67
N GLU A 39 -7.48 -22.31 -10.88
CA GLU A 39 -8.20 -21.63 -9.80
C GLU A 39 -7.25 -21.22 -8.67
N THR A 40 -6.34 -22.09 -8.26
CA THR A 40 -5.32 -21.79 -7.24
C THR A 40 -4.34 -20.73 -7.73
N ALA A 41 -3.95 -20.77 -9.02
CA ALA A 41 -3.10 -19.75 -9.63
C ALA A 41 -3.80 -18.37 -9.66
N ALA A 42 -5.08 -18.33 -10.03
CA ALA A 42 -5.86 -17.09 -10.05
C ALA A 42 -6.03 -16.49 -8.64
N ARG A 43 -6.29 -17.31 -7.62
CA ARG A 43 -6.37 -16.88 -6.22
C ARG A 43 -5.02 -16.32 -5.72
N GLY A 44 -3.91 -16.96 -6.09
CA GLY A 44 -2.56 -16.47 -5.77
C GLY A 44 -2.28 -15.10 -6.38
N ALA A 45 -2.66 -14.90 -7.66
CA ALA A 45 -2.51 -13.63 -8.34
C ALA A 45 -3.36 -12.52 -7.70
N GLU A 46 -4.60 -12.82 -7.31
CA GLU A 46 -5.46 -11.87 -6.63
C GLU A 46 -4.91 -11.49 -5.25
N LEU A 47 -4.41 -12.47 -4.49
CA LEU A 47 -3.78 -12.22 -3.20
C LEU A 47 -2.55 -11.32 -3.34
N GLN A 48 -1.67 -11.60 -4.30
CA GLN A 48 -0.49 -10.79 -4.57
C GLN A 48 -0.85 -9.36 -4.98
N LYS A 49 -1.90 -9.20 -5.80
CA LYS A 49 -2.42 -7.89 -6.15
C LYS A 49 -2.89 -7.11 -4.91
N ARG A 50 -3.65 -7.75 -4.01
CA ARG A 50 -4.10 -7.12 -2.75
C ARG A 50 -2.93 -6.72 -1.85
N VAL A 51 -1.87 -7.52 -1.78
CA VAL A 51 -0.64 -7.19 -1.04
C VAL A 51 0.03 -5.97 -1.65
N ASN A 52 0.19 -5.92 -2.97
CA ASN A 52 0.78 -4.79 -3.67
C ASN A 52 -0.03 -3.49 -3.48
N ASP A 53 -1.36 -3.58 -3.55
CA ASP A 53 -2.25 -2.45 -3.33
C ASP A 53 -2.11 -1.94 -1.88
N ALA A 54 -2.08 -2.85 -0.88
CA ALA A 54 -1.88 -2.50 0.52
C ALA A 54 -0.53 -1.80 0.76
N CYS A 55 0.56 -2.29 0.13
CA CYS A 55 1.89 -1.69 0.21
C CYS A 55 1.92 -0.29 -0.41
N ASN A 56 1.28 -0.14 -1.56
CA ASN A 56 1.25 1.14 -2.27
C ASN A 56 0.44 2.19 -1.50
N GLU A 57 -0.75 1.82 -1.01
CA GLU A 57 -1.57 2.70 -0.17
C GLU A 57 -0.85 3.10 1.13
N ALA A 58 -0.17 2.18 1.82
CA ALA A 58 0.58 2.48 3.03
C ALA A 58 1.72 3.48 2.79
N LYS A 59 2.45 3.35 1.67
CA LYS A 59 3.48 4.31 1.25
C LYS A 59 2.90 5.70 0.99
N TRP A 60 1.75 5.76 0.32
CA TRP A 60 1.06 7.03 0.06
C TRP A 60 0.65 7.73 1.34
N VAL A 61 0.06 7.01 2.31
CA VAL A 61 -0.34 7.59 3.60
C VAL A 61 0.88 8.09 4.37
N ARG A 62 1.98 7.35 4.39
CA ARG A 62 3.24 7.78 5.01
C ARG A 62 3.76 9.07 4.38
N ASN A 63 3.78 9.14 3.05
CA ASN A 63 4.24 10.33 2.33
C ASN A 63 3.31 11.52 2.57
N ALA A 64 1.98 11.30 2.59
CA ALA A 64 1.00 12.34 2.91
C ALA A 64 1.21 12.92 4.32
N ALA A 65 1.55 12.08 5.30
CA ALA A 65 1.89 12.52 6.64
C ALA A 65 3.14 13.44 6.66
N GLY A 66 4.15 13.13 5.84
CA GLY A 66 5.32 14.00 5.66
C GLY A 66 4.97 15.35 5.00
N VAL A 67 4.13 15.32 3.97
CA VAL A 67 3.66 16.52 3.27
C VAL A 67 2.82 17.40 4.20
N MET A 68 2.04 16.83 5.10
CA MET A 68 1.31 17.58 6.12
C MET A 68 2.23 18.45 6.98
N TRP A 69 3.38 17.92 7.42
CA TRP A 69 4.38 18.68 8.17
C TRP A 69 5.00 19.78 7.34
N PHE A 70 5.23 19.55 6.05
CA PHE A 70 5.71 20.60 5.15
C PHE A 70 4.71 21.76 5.06
N PHE A 71 3.40 21.50 4.95
CA PHE A 71 2.38 22.55 4.98
C PHE A 71 2.32 23.27 6.32
N LEU A 72 2.54 22.58 7.44
CA LEU A 72 2.62 23.22 8.75
C LEU A 72 3.79 24.20 8.83
N LEU A 73 4.96 23.81 8.34
CA LEU A 73 6.14 24.68 8.29
C LEU A 73 5.93 25.87 7.37
N LEU A 74 5.36 25.69 6.20
CA LEU A 74 5.03 26.79 5.28
C LEU A 74 4.05 27.78 5.92
N ARG A 75 3.05 27.31 6.63
CA ARG A 75 2.11 28.18 7.37
C ARG A 75 2.84 29.02 8.42
N MET A 76 3.78 28.43 9.16
CA MET A 76 4.53 29.12 10.18
C MET A 76 5.48 30.19 9.62
N LEU A 77 6.04 29.94 8.41
CA LEU A 77 7.05 30.82 7.84
C LEU A 77 6.45 32.03 7.12
N PHE A 78 5.46 31.88 6.22
CA PHE A 78 5.04 33.00 5.36
C PHE A 78 3.63 32.91 4.74
N PHE A 79 2.91 31.77 4.80
CA PHE A 79 1.70 31.61 4.02
C PHE A 79 0.50 31.11 4.82
N PRO A 80 -0.39 31.96 5.32
CA PRO A 80 -1.61 31.52 6.00
C PRO A 80 -2.50 30.61 5.14
N ALA A 81 -2.49 30.79 3.80
CA ALA A 81 -3.22 29.93 2.87
C ALA A 81 -2.75 28.47 2.91
N ALA A 82 -1.48 28.18 3.24
CA ALA A 82 -0.98 26.82 3.42
C ALA A 82 -1.66 26.07 4.58
N GLY A 83 -2.34 26.79 5.48
CA GLY A 83 -3.12 26.21 6.56
C GLY A 83 -4.28 25.34 6.08
N TRP A 84 -4.88 25.65 4.95
CA TRP A 84 -5.96 24.84 4.37
C TRP A 84 -5.47 23.46 3.94
N GLY A 85 -4.27 23.38 3.34
CA GLY A 85 -3.64 22.11 3.00
C GLY A 85 -3.33 21.26 4.24
N TYR A 86 -2.82 21.89 5.30
CA TYR A 86 -2.60 21.23 6.59
C TYR A 86 -3.90 20.67 7.17
N ILE A 87 -4.97 21.47 7.27
CA ILE A 87 -6.27 21.06 7.81
C ILE A 87 -6.85 19.89 7.00
N GLY A 88 -6.81 19.97 5.66
CA GLY A 88 -7.30 18.89 4.80
C GLY A 88 -6.59 17.56 5.07
N LEU A 89 -5.25 17.55 5.11
CA LEU A 89 -4.47 16.35 5.38
C LEU A 89 -4.61 15.87 6.83
N PHE A 90 -4.76 16.79 7.79
CA PHE A 90 -4.95 16.46 9.19
C PHE A 90 -6.18 15.57 9.42
N PHE A 91 -7.28 15.83 8.73
CA PHE A 91 -8.50 15.01 8.80
C PHE A 91 -8.48 13.82 7.84
N ALA A 92 -7.87 13.95 6.66
CA ALA A 92 -7.83 12.88 5.66
C ALA A 92 -6.97 11.68 6.10
N ILE A 93 -5.84 11.93 6.77
CA ILE A 93 -4.91 10.87 7.17
C ILE A 93 -5.56 9.86 8.12
N PRO A 94 -6.20 10.23 9.25
CA PRO A 94 -6.80 9.24 10.15
C PRO A 94 -7.94 8.46 9.50
N VAL A 95 -8.74 9.10 8.66
CA VAL A 95 -9.79 8.42 7.90
C VAL A 95 -9.18 7.37 6.98
N TRP A 96 -8.12 7.72 6.26
CA TRP A 96 -7.41 6.78 5.38
C TRP A 96 -6.74 5.64 6.15
N LEU A 97 -6.14 5.92 7.31
CA LEU A 97 -5.55 4.90 8.18
C LEU A 97 -6.59 3.89 8.67
N ILE A 98 -7.80 4.35 9.00
CA ILE A 98 -8.92 3.48 9.41
C ILE A 98 -9.40 2.64 8.23
N ILE A 99 -9.62 3.25 7.06
CA ILE A 99 -10.05 2.55 5.84
C ILE A 99 -9.03 1.47 5.47
N TRP A 100 -7.72 1.79 5.49
CA TRP A 100 -6.65 0.84 5.21
C TRP A 100 -6.70 -0.34 6.17
N LYS A 101 -6.80 -0.07 7.47
CA LYS A 101 -6.86 -1.11 8.49
C LYS A 101 -8.08 -2.03 8.31
N VAL A 102 -9.26 -1.47 8.05
CA VAL A 102 -10.48 -2.27 7.82
C VAL A 102 -10.36 -3.10 6.55
N ARG A 103 -9.88 -2.50 5.46
CA ARG A 103 -9.79 -3.16 4.14
C ARG A 103 -8.78 -4.30 4.11
N TYR A 104 -7.65 -4.14 4.79
CA TYR A 104 -6.52 -5.09 4.73
C TYR A 104 -6.33 -5.90 6.02
N SER A 105 -7.18 -5.74 7.04
CA SER A 105 -7.08 -6.48 8.31
C SER A 105 -7.22 -7.99 8.15
N SER A 106 -7.98 -8.45 7.13
CA SER A 106 -8.21 -9.87 6.83
C SER A 106 -7.08 -10.54 6.04
N LEU A 107 -6.04 -9.78 5.62
CA LEU A 107 -4.88 -10.34 4.92
C LEU A 107 -3.92 -10.96 5.93
N GLU A 108 -4.09 -12.27 6.19
CA GLU A 108 -3.12 -13.08 6.97
C GLU A 108 -2.10 -13.69 6.01
N THR A 109 -1.09 -12.91 5.62
CA THR A 109 -0.01 -13.38 4.77
C THR A 109 1.33 -13.31 5.52
N GLY A 110 2.17 -14.33 5.32
CA GLY A 110 3.58 -14.32 5.79
C GLY A 110 4.49 -13.44 4.93
N ASP A 111 3.97 -12.73 3.94
CA ASP A 111 4.69 -11.95 2.95
C ASP A 111 5.49 -10.82 3.63
N PRO A 112 6.81 -10.71 3.36
CA PRO A 112 7.66 -9.66 3.91
C PRO A 112 7.23 -8.26 3.46
N ASP A 113 6.66 -8.14 2.27
CA ASP A 113 6.18 -6.87 1.73
C ASP A 113 4.96 -6.36 2.54
N TYR A 114 4.07 -7.25 2.95
CA TYR A 114 2.95 -6.88 3.80
C TYR A 114 3.40 -6.45 5.22
N LYS A 115 4.48 -7.05 5.75
CA LYS A 115 5.08 -6.59 7.01
C LYS A 115 5.64 -5.17 6.88
N THR A 116 6.22 -4.86 5.73
CA THR A 116 6.69 -3.50 5.41
C THR A 116 5.54 -2.51 5.32
N ALA A 117 4.41 -2.89 4.69
CA ALA A 117 3.21 -2.07 4.66
C ALA A 117 2.64 -1.76 6.05
N LYS A 118 2.60 -2.74 6.94
CA LYS A 118 2.20 -2.53 8.35
C LYS A 118 3.14 -1.56 9.07
N ARG A 119 4.44 -1.65 8.81
CA ARG A 119 5.43 -0.71 9.37
C ARG A 119 5.20 0.70 8.83
N ASP A 120 4.99 0.87 7.54
CA ASP A 120 4.74 2.17 6.92
C ASP A 120 3.45 2.81 7.44
N TRP A 121 2.40 2.02 7.68
CA TRP A 121 1.18 2.45 8.33
C TRP A 121 1.43 2.95 9.76
N LEU A 122 2.22 2.21 10.57
CA LEU A 122 2.61 2.62 11.92
C LEU A 122 3.45 3.91 11.91
N VAL A 123 4.37 4.03 10.97
CA VAL A 123 5.19 5.24 10.81
C VAL A 123 4.31 6.45 10.49
N ALA A 124 3.31 6.30 9.60
CA ALA A 124 2.38 7.38 9.30
C ALA A 124 1.59 7.82 10.55
N LEU A 125 1.15 6.88 11.38
CA LEU A 125 0.47 7.14 12.64
C LEU A 125 1.37 7.88 13.64
N ILE A 126 2.62 7.43 13.78
CA ILE A 126 3.62 8.08 14.66
C ILE A 126 3.94 9.50 14.19
N ILE A 127 4.02 9.74 12.89
CA ILE A 127 4.24 11.08 12.33
C ILE A 127 3.01 11.98 12.55
N TRP A 128 1.80 11.43 12.48
CA TRP A 128 0.56 12.19 12.63
C TRP A 128 0.27 12.59 14.09
N LEU A 129 0.56 11.72 15.08
CA LEU A 129 0.25 11.95 16.50
C LEU A 129 0.81 13.28 17.07
N PRO A 130 2.08 13.67 16.84
CA PRO A 130 2.60 14.95 17.33
C PRO A 130 1.86 16.15 16.73
N ALA A 131 1.35 16.06 15.50
CA ALA A 131 0.57 17.13 14.89
C ALA A 131 -0.75 17.36 15.63
N VAL A 132 -1.36 16.29 16.16
CA VAL A 132 -2.55 16.39 17.03
C VAL A 132 -2.20 17.14 18.30
N GLY A 133 -1.10 16.77 18.96
CA GLY A 133 -0.65 17.43 20.19
C GLY A 133 -0.42 18.94 20.01
N LEU A 134 0.29 19.31 18.93
CA LEU A 134 0.53 20.72 18.60
C LEU A 134 -0.76 21.48 18.29
N SER A 135 -1.71 20.85 17.59
CA SER A 135 -3.01 21.48 17.27
C SER A 135 -3.84 21.73 18.54
N VAL A 136 -3.84 20.78 19.47
CA VAL A 136 -4.53 20.93 20.77
C VAL A 136 -3.90 22.06 21.58
N ILE A 137 -2.57 22.09 21.70
CA ILE A 137 -1.87 23.16 22.43
C ILE A 137 -2.17 24.54 21.82
N SER A 138 -2.14 24.65 20.48
CA SER A 138 -2.43 25.93 19.80
C SER A 138 -3.88 26.39 19.90
N PHE A 139 -4.81 25.51 20.26
CA PHE A 139 -6.21 25.85 20.49
C PHE A 139 -6.45 26.39 21.92
N PHE A 140 -5.64 25.99 22.89
CA PHE A 140 -5.77 26.41 24.28
C PHE A 140 -4.89 27.64 24.62
N TRP A 141 -4.03 28.09 23.70
CA TRP A 141 -3.22 29.30 23.79
C TRP A 141 -3.73 30.39 22.85
#